data_e26dfeefc08c8d7448b0fbf8416574d2
#
_entry.id   e26dfeefc08c8d7448b0fbf8416574d2
#
_cell.length_a   1.000
_cell.length_b   1.000
_cell.length_c   1.000
_cell.angle_alpha   90.00
_cell.angle_beta   90.00
_cell.angle_gamma   90.00
#
_symmetry.space_group_name_H-M   'P 1'
#
loop_
_entity.id
_entity.type
_entity.pdbx_description
1 polymer ?
#
loop_
_entity_poly.entity_id
_entity_poly.type
_entity_poly.pdbx_seq_one_letter_code
_entity_poly.pdbx_strand_id
1 'polypeptide(L)'
;MKREFRNFNKQELIEKIDKISIEQVEGQVITKYDDRVLSISNVSNRYEIFDIVKYLKDKIELIEKNFTITKYNFRLTRGQQSLTLVSDGVEIGGVDFHKSFYILNSTDKSRRLSFNAGLKSDNFYTIGMNNVGMNKKHLTGVTQAAEEASVGLNGETFDEQIESLQSLVGHRIHFSKLRQIILGDKEEIPQINHRKFDAFKNSVRYASSDAKITLTADQHKQ
;
A
#
# COMPACT_ATOMS: atom_id res chain seq x y z
N MET A 1 2.04 -15.33 8.60
CA MET A 1 1.12 -14.79 9.65
C MET A 1 -0.04 -14.11 8.92
N LYS A 2 -1.26 -14.65 9.02
CA LYS A 2 -2.45 -14.06 8.36
C LYS A 2 -2.68 -12.64 8.92
N ARG A 3 -2.97 -11.70 8.04
CA ARG A 3 -3.38 -10.34 8.45
C ARG A 3 -4.82 -10.45 8.96
N GLU A 4 -5.03 -10.25 10.24
CA GLU A 4 -6.38 -10.20 10.81
C GLU A 4 -6.93 -8.79 10.60
N PHE A 5 -7.96 -8.69 9.77
CA PHE A 5 -8.76 -7.47 9.64
C PHE A 5 -9.87 -7.48 10.68
N ARG A 6 -10.14 -6.30 11.24
CA ARG A 6 -11.25 -6.06 12.16
C ARG A 6 -12.29 -5.19 11.48
N ASN A 7 -13.54 -5.30 11.89
CA ASN A 7 -14.56 -4.35 11.49
C ASN A 7 -14.13 -2.94 11.91
N PHE A 8 -14.38 -1.96 11.06
CA PHE A 8 -13.94 -0.60 11.32
C PHE A 8 -14.74 -0.01 12.49
N ASN A 9 -14.01 0.45 13.51
CA ASN A 9 -14.50 1.27 14.60
C ASN A 9 -13.47 2.39 14.80
N LYS A 10 -13.87 3.61 14.41
CA LYS A 10 -12.99 4.78 14.47
C LYS A 10 -12.49 5.05 15.87
N GLN A 11 -13.38 5.04 16.88
CA GLN A 11 -13.01 5.37 18.23
C GLN A 11 -11.99 4.35 18.79
N GLU A 12 -12.24 3.05 18.60
CA GLU A 12 -11.30 1.99 19.00
C GLU A 12 -9.93 2.14 18.35
N LEU A 13 -9.93 2.50 17.05
CA LEU A 13 -8.68 2.71 16.30
C LEU A 13 -7.92 3.94 16.80
N ILE A 14 -8.60 5.05 17.04
CA ILE A 14 -8.00 6.28 17.56
C ILE A 14 -7.44 6.05 18.96
N GLU A 15 -8.16 5.38 19.84
CA GLU A 15 -7.67 5.03 21.18
C GLU A 15 -6.38 4.20 21.13
N LYS A 16 -6.25 3.31 20.15
CA LYS A 16 -5.00 2.55 19.94
C LYS A 16 -3.87 3.43 19.44
N ILE A 17 -4.16 4.35 18.53
CA ILE A 17 -3.17 5.29 17.98
C ILE A 17 -2.69 6.25 19.06
N ASP A 18 -3.57 6.73 19.94
CA ASP A 18 -3.25 7.65 21.03
C ASP A 18 -2.30 7.07 22.08
N LYS A 19 -2.22 5.75 22.17
CA LYS A 19 -1.26 5.06 23.06
C LYS A 19 0.17 5.08 22.53
N ILE A 20 0.40 5.57 21.32
CA ILE A 20 1.75 5.70 20.75
C ILE A 20 2.33 7.02 21.21
N SER A 21 3.53 7.00 21.76
CA SER A 21 4.35 8.20 21.95
C SER A 21 5.73 8.02 21.34
N ILE A 22 6.26 9.10 20.78
CA ILE A 22 7.58 9.14 20.16
C ILE A 22 8.33 10.33 20.75
N GLU A 23 9.47 10.04 21.34
CA GLU A 23 10.32 11.03 22.01
C GLU A 23 11.71 11.01 21.36
N GLN A 24 12.35 12.17 21.29
CA GLN A 24 13.76 12.27 20.92
C GLN A 24 14.56 12.77 22.12
N VAL A 25 15.57 12.00 22.48
CA VAL A 25 16.48 12.33 23.58
C VAL A 25 17.90 12.03 23.11
N GLU A 26 18.77 13.03 23.13
CA GLU A 26 20.23 12.87 22.89
C GLU A 26 20.58 12.07 21.63
N GLY A 27 19.92 12.35 20.50
CA GLY A 27 20.17 11.67 19.23
C GLY A 27 19.57 10.27 19.14
N GLN A 28 18.69 9.93 20.06
CA GLN A 28 17.89 8.71 20.03
C GLN A 28 16.43 9.01 19.83
N VAL A 29 15.71 8.14 19.12
CA VAL A 29 14.26 8.14 19.03
C VAL A 29 13.72 6.96 19.82
N ILE A 30 12.87 7.24 20.79
CA ILE A 30 12.22 6.27 21.66
C ILE A 30 10.76 6.16 21.26
N THR A 31 10.32 4.97 20.91
CA THR A 31 8.92 4.68 20.63
C THR A 31 8.33 3.92 21.80
N LYS A 32 7.21 4.41 22.33
CA LYS A 32 6.47 3.77 23.40
C LYS A 32 5.04 3.45 22.95
N TYR A 33 4.43 2.51 23.61
CA TYR A 33 3.02 2.19 23.50
C TYR A 33 2.48 1.90 24.91
N ASP A 34 1.51 2.69 25.36
CA ASP A 34 0.98 2.60 26.70
C ASP A 34 2.11 2.63 27.76
N ASP A 35 3.01 3.62 27.63
CA ASP A 35 4.24 3.85 28.40
C ASP A 35 5.33 2.77 28.31
N ARG A 36 5.03 1.65 27.65
CA ARG A 36 6.01 0.59 27.43
C ARG A 36 6.92 0.92 26.26
N VAL A 37 8.23 0.93 26.47
CA VAL A 37 9.22 1.11 25.41
C VAL A 37 9.18 -0.07 24.44
N LEU A 38 8.97 0.23 23.17
CA LEU A 38 8.97 -0.74 22.08
C LEU A 38 10.27 -0.76 21.29
N SER A 39 10.87 0.42 21.11
CA SER A 39 12.16 0.55 20.42
C SER A 39 12.90 1.80 20.85
N ILE A 40 14.23 1.72 20.78
CA ILE A 40 15.16 2.82 20.90
C ILE A 40 16.07 2.76 19.67
N SER A 41 16.19 3.88 18.95
CA SER A 41 16.96 3.93 17.70
C SER A 41 17.83 5.18 17.67
N ASN A 42 19.12 5.01 17.40
CA ASN A 42 20.02 6.11 17.17
C ASN A 42 19.68 6.80 15.84
N VAL A 43 19.60 8.11 15.85
CA VAL A 43 19.28 8.91 14.67
C VAL A 43 20.37 9.95 14.40
N SER A 44 20.52 10.33 13.13
CA SER A 44 21.44 11.39 12.75
C SER A 44 20.79 12.77 12.95
N ASN A 45 21.60 13.81 12.97
CA ASN A 45 21.13 15.20 13.06
C ASN A 45 20.24 15.63 11.88
N ARG A 46 20.18 14.83 10.80
CA ARG A 46 19.30 15.06 9.64
C ARG A 46 17.98 14.30 9.74
N TYR A 47 17.79 13.53 10.81
CA TYR A 47 16.55 12.81 11.01
C TYR A 47 15.46 13.78 11.45
N GLU A 48 14.36 13.80 10.72
CA GLU A 48 13.16 14.56 11.09
C GLU A 48 12.20 13.62 11.81
N ILE A 49 11.80 14.01 13.02
CA ILE A 49 10.74 13.32 13.73
C ILE A 49 9.44 13.63 13.01
N PHE A 50 8.77 12.56 12.60
CA PHE A 50 7.48 12.65 11.98
C PHE A 50 6.38 12.32 13.00
N ASP A 51 5.44 13.23 13.19
CA ASP A 51 4.28 12.99 14.05
C ASP A 51 3.33 12.00 13.40
N ILE A 52 3.64 10.71 13.55
CA ILE A 52 2.84 9.62 12.99
C ILE A 52 1.45 9.54 13.62
N VAL A 53 1.30 9.94 14.89
CA VAL A 53 0.00 9.89 15.60
C VAL A 53 -0.96 10.88 14.94
N LYS A 54 -0.54 12.13 14.81
CA LYS A 54 -1.32 13.15 14.11
C LYS A 54 -1.60 12.72 12.67
N TYR A 55 -0.57 12.29 11.95
CA TYR A 55 -0.69 11.88 10.56
C TYR A 55 -1.69 10.76 10.34
N LEU A 56 -1.67 9.71 11.18
CA LEU A 56 -2.63 8.62 11.08
C LEU A 56 -4.07 9.10 11.30
N LYS A 57 -4.29 9.98 12.29
CA LYS A 57 -5.61 10.57 12.56
C LYS A 57 -6.10 11.40 11.37
N ASP A 58 -5.27 12.31 10.88
CA ASP A 58 -5.60 13.17 9.74
C ASP A 58 -5.93 12.34 8.49
N LYS A 59 -5.20 11.22 8.25
CA LYS A 59 -5.49 10.33 7.13
C LYS A 59 -6.77 9.52 7.30
N ILE A 60 -7.07 9.06 8.51
CA ILE A 60 -8.33 8.38 8.80
C ILE A 60 -9.49 9.33 8.50
N GLU A 61 -9.43 10.58 8.99
CA GLU A 61 -10.47 11.58 8.73
C GLU A 61 -10.62 11.91 7.25
N LEU A 62 -9.51 12.10 6.54
CA LEU A 62 -9.53 12.36 5.09
C LEU A 62 -10.15 11.20 4.31
N ILE A 63 -9.80 9.96 4.66
CA ILE A 63 -10.31 8.77 3.98
C ILE A 63 -11.79 8.58 4.28
N GLU A 64 -12.22 8.72 5.54
CA GLU A 64 -13.64 8.63 5.92
C GLU A 64 -14.52 9.69 5.27
N LYS A 65 -13.97 10.88 5.02
CA LYS A 65 -14.70 11.97 4.33
C LYS A 65 -15.10 11.58 2.91
N ASN A 66 -14.30 10.73 2.26
CA ASN A 66 -14.47 10.37 0.85
C ASN A 66 -14.91 8.92 0.64
N PHE A 67 -14.72 8.04 1.64
CA PHE A 67 -14.94 6.59 1.49
C PHE A 67 -15.55 5.98 2.74
N THR A 68 -16.45 5.02 2.56
CA THR A 68 -17.00 4.22 3.65
C THR A 68 -16.02 3.13 4.05
N ILE A 69 -15.32 3.29 5.17
CA ILE A 69 -14.37 2.29 5.67
C ILE A 69 -15.14 1.15 6.34
N THR A 70 -14.88 -0.07 5.92
CA THR A 70 -15.54 -1.28 6.44
C THR A 70 -14.65 -2.09 7.37
N LYS A 71 -13.34 -2.15 7.08
CA LYS A 71 -12.38 -2.95 7.85
C LYS A 71 -11.07 -2.20 8.04
N TYR A 72 -10.35 -2.55 9.09
CA TYR A 72 -9.00 -2.06 9.33
C TYR A 72 -8.06 -3.14 9.85
N ASN A 73 -6.76 -2.92 9.63
CA ASN A 73 -5.70 -3.66 10.31
C ASN A 73 -4.64 -2.66 10.78
N PHE A 74 -4.51 -2.51 12.08
CA PHE A 74 -3.47 -1.70 12.70
C PHE A 74 -2.46 -2.59 13.39
N ARG A 75 -1.19 -2.36 13.13
CA ARG A 75 -0.08 -3.11 13.73
C ARG A 75 0.99 -2.17 14.23
N LEU A 76 1.46 -2.47 15.40
CA LEU A 76 2.59 -1.84 16.03
C LEU A 76 3.57 -2.96 16.44
N THR A 77 4.76 -2.94 15.87
CA THR A 77 5.77 -3.98 16.13
C THR A 77 7.12 -3.31 16.24
N ARG A 78 7.70 -3.32 17.43
CA ARG A 78 8.94 -2.60 17.72
C ARG A 78 8.79 -1.12 17.32
N GLY A 79 9.64 -0.59 16.49
CA GLY A 79 9.54 0.79 15.99
C GLY A 79 8.69 0.96 14.71
N GLN A 80 7.95 -0.06 14.25
CA GLN A 80 7.17 0.00 13.02
C GLN A 80 5.68 0.16 13.32
N GLN A 81 5.04 1.09 12.63
CA GLN A 81 3.60 1.34 12.65
C GLN A 81 3.04 1.08 11.25
N SER A 82 2.00 0.26 11.14
CA SER A 82 1.30 0.08 9.88
C SER A 82 -0.22 0.11 10.09
N LEU A 83 -0.89 0.84 9.21
CA LEU A 83 -2.34 0.91 9.16
C LEU A 83 -2.79 0.54 7.74
N THR A 84 -3.72 -0.39 7.65
CA THR A 84 -4.46 -0.68 6.42
C THR A 84 -5.92 -0.39 6.68
N LEU A 85 -6.52 0.44 5.85
CA LEU A 85 -7.96 0.69 5.82
C LEU A 85 -8.52 0.07 4.55
N VAL A 86 -9.70 -0.51 4.65
CA VAL A 86 -10.40 -1.15 3.54
C VAL A 86 -11.80 -0.57 3.49
N SER A 87 -12.18 -0.10 2.32
CA SER A 87 -13.50 0.44 2.03
C SER A 87 -14.38 -0.60 1.31
N ASP A 88 -15.53 -0.18 0.87
CA ASP A 88 -16.48 -0.95 0.07
C ASP A 88 -15.86 -1.60 -1.16
N GLY A 89 -16.50 -2.67 -1.61
CA GLY A 89 -16.06 -3.48 -2.74
C GLY A 89 -16.59 -2.97 -4.07
N VAL A 90 -15.89 -3.37 -5.13
CA VAL A 90 -16.31 -3.23 -6.53
C VAL A 90 -15.94 -4.51 -7.28
N GLU A 91 -16.86 -5.01 -8.11
CA GLU A 91 -16.58 -6.14 -8.98
C GLU A 91 -15.98 -5.66 -10.31
N ILE A 92 -14.86 -6.26 -10.71
CA ILE A 92 -14.20 -5.99 -11.99
C ILE A 92 -13.88 -7.32 -12.64
N GLY A 93 -14.55 -7.61 -13.76
CA GLY A 93 -14.30 -8.85 -14.53
C GLY A 93 -14.57 -10.14 -13.76
N GLY A 94 -15.55 -10.16 -12.85
CA GLY A 94 -15.87 -11.33 -12.02
C GLY A 94 -14.94 -11.49 -10.81
N VAL A 95 -14.14 -10.48 -10.49
CA VAL A 95 -13.27 -10.46 -9.30
C VAL A 95 -13.69 -9.33 -8.39
N ASP A 96 -13.90 -9.64 -7.12
CA ASP A 96 -14.19 -8.65 -6.08
C ASP A 96 -12.92 -7.92 -5.66
N PHE A 97 -12.94 -6.60 -5.77
CA PHE A 97 -11.91 -5.70 -5.29
C PHE A 97 -12.48 -4.79 -4.21
N HIS A 98 -11.61 -4.36 -3.30
CA HIS A 98 -11.90 -3.35 -2.27
C HIS A 98 -10.93 -2.19 -2.42
N LYS A 99 -11.40 -0.96 -2.27
CA LYS A 99 -10.53 0.21 -2.15
C LYS A 99 -9.72 0.06 -0.87
N SER A 100 -8.42 0.19 -0.95
CA SER A 100 -7.49 -0.08 0.14
C SER A 100 -6.46 1.02 0.29
N PHE A 101 -6.24 1.45 1.52
CA PHE A 101 -5.28 2.49 1.90
C PHE A 101 -4.27 1.90 2.87
N TYR A 102 -3.01 2.07 2.58
CA TYR A 102 -1.92 1.51 3.37
C TYR A 102 -0.94 2.59 3.79
N ILE A 103 -0.74 2.71 5.10
CA ILE A 103 0.24 3.60 5.72
C ILE A 103 1.27 2.73 6.44
N LEU A 104 2.55 3.01 6.20
CA LEU A 104 3.65 2.38 6.89
C LEU A 104 4.63 3.45 7.34
N ASN A 105 5.05 3.36 8.58
CA ASN A 105 6.08 4.19 9.17
C ASN A 105 7.04 3.35 10.00
N SER A 106 8.25 3.84 10.24
CA SER A 106 9.12 3.29 11.26
C SER A 106 10.00 4.36 11.89
N THR A 107 10.12 4.29 13.20
CA THR A 107 11.02 5.12 13.99
C THR A 107 12.39 4.47 14.18
N ASP A 108 12.52 3.19 13.89
CA ASP A 108 13.76 2.40 13.94
C ASP A 108 14.56 2.42 12.62
N LYS A 109 14.21 3.28 11.67
CA LYS A 109 14.80 3.42 10.33
C LYS A 109 14.67 2.17 9.43
N SER A 110 14.03 1.12 9.88
CA SER A 110 13.89 -0.13 9.11
C SER A 110 12.98 0.04 7.88
N ARG A 111 12.11 1.04 7.91
CA ARG A 111 11.17 1.35 6.82
C ARG A 111 11.11 2.86 6.57
N ARG A 112 10.71 3.20 5.37
CA ARG A 112 10.38 4.57 4.98
C ARG A 112 8.94 4.89 5.37
N LEU A 113 8.63 6.18 5.57
CA LEU A 113 7.25 6.60 5.58
C LEU A 113 6.65 6.36 4.20
N SER A 114 5.59 5.56 4.16
CA SER A 114 4.90 5.20 2.91
C SER A 114 3.40 5.37 3.09
N PHE A 115 2.78 5.96 2.10
CA PHE A 115 1.33 5.98 1.91
C PHE A 115 1.03 5.44 0.52
N ASN A 116 0.09 4.50 0.42
CA ASN A 116 -0.33 3.93 -0.84
C ASN A 116 -1.83 3.72 -0.82
N ALA A 117 -2.48 3.99 -1.95
CA ALA A 117 -3.87 3.67 -2.19
C ALA A 117 -3.99 2.75 -3.40
N GLY A 118 -5.05 1.96 -3.47
CA GLY A 118 -5.28 1.06 -4.59
C GLY A 118 -6.45 0.13 -4.39
N LEU A 119 -6.67 -0.72 -5.37
CA LEU A 119 -7.66 -1.79 -5.34
C LEU A 119 -7.00 -3.09 -4.87
N LYS A 120 -7.65 -3.79 -3.97
CA LYS A 120 -7.16 -5.06 -3.42
C LYS A 120 -8.25 -6.11 -3.51
N SER A 121 -7.95 -7.26 -4.07
CA SER A 121 -8.83 -8.42 -4.03
C SER A 121 -8.54 -9.32 -2.83
N ASP A 122 -9.51 -10.13 -2.44
CA ASP A 122 -9.33 -11.16 -1.40
C ASP A 122 -8.29 -12.21 -1.80
N ASN A 123 -8.10 -12.43 -3.10
CA ASN A 123 -7.14 -13.36 -3.69
C ASN A 123 -5.73 -12.78 -3.87
N PHE A 124 -5.36 -11.75 -3.09
CA PHE A 124 -4.02 -11.16 -3.03
C PHE A 124 -3.60 -10.22 -4.17
N TYR A 125 -4.50 -9.84 -5.08
CA TYR A 125 -4.18 -8.82 -6.07
C TYR A 125 -4.24 -7.45 -5.44
N THR A 126 -3.21 -6.65 -5.67
CA THR A 126 -3.21 -5.23 -5.32
C THR A 126 -2.83 -4.44 -6.55
N ILE A 127 -3.72 -3.58 -6.99
CA ILE A 127 -3.50 -2.65 -8.09
C ILE A 127 -3.29 -1.28 -7.44
N GLY A 128 -2.06 -0.77 -7.48
CA GLY A 128 -1.73 0.55 -6.96
C GLY A 128 -2.37 1.65 -7.81
N MET A 129 -2.80 2.73 -7.18
CA MET A 129 -3.23 3.92 -7.90
C MET A 129 -2.03 4.67 -8.44
N ASN A 130 -2.15 5.12 -9.68
CA ASN A 130 -1.21 6.05 -10.26
C ASN A 130 -1.34 7.41 -9.56
N ASN A 131 -0.21 8.06 -9.28
CA ASN A 131 -0.12 9.40 -8.69
C ASN A 131 -0.65 9.56 -7.25
N VAL A 132 -1.11 8.50 -6.60
CA VAL A 132 -1.47 8.52 -5.19
C VAL A 132 -0.52 7.63 -4.41
N GLY A 133 0.41 8.27 -3.74
CA GLY A 133 1.33 7.52 -2.89
C GLY A 133 2.63 8.24 -2.60
N MET A 134 3.28 7.78 -1.56
CA MET A 134 4.54 8.33 -1.08
C MET A 134 5.43 7.21 -0.55
N ASN A 135 6.74 7.38 -0.75
CA ASN A 135 7.76 6.54 -0.12
C ASN A 135 9.01 7.39 0.17
N LYS A 136 9.06 8.00 1.35
CA LYS A 136 10.11 8.96 1.76
C LYS A 136 10.88 8.48 2.97
N LYS A 137 12.18 8.78 3.00
CA LYS A 137 13.01 8.62 4.20
C LYS A 137 12.66 9.71 5.21
N HIS A 138 12.88 9.46 6.49
CA HIS A 138 12.76 10.44 7.59
C HIS A 138 13.93 11.44 7.57
N LEU A 139 13.92 12.30 6.57
CA LEU A 139 14.87 13.40 6.41
C LEU A 139 14.08 14.70 6.26
N THR A 140 14.76 15.82 6.33
CA THR A 140 14.17 17.16 6.15
C THR A 140 13.17 17.20 4.99
N GLY A 141 11.95 17.68 5.25
CA GLY A 141 10.85 17.76 4.28
C GLY A 141 9.97 16.52 4.20
N VAL A 142 10.12 15.53 5.10
CA VAL A 142 9.23 14.36 5.14
C VAL A 142 7.79 14.75 5.46
N THR A 143 7.59 15.72 6.35
CA THR A 143 6.26 16.21 6.74
C THR A 143 5.54 16.86 5.57
N GLN A 144 6.20 17.76 4.85
CA GLN A 144 5.63 18.40 3.67
C GLN A 144 5.28 17.36 2.58
N ALA A 145 6.19 16.42 2.30
CA ALA A 145 5.93 15.36 1.33
C ALA A 145 4.74 14.46 1.74
N ALA A 146 4.54 14.28 3.05
CA ALA A 146 3.43 13.50 3.58
C ALA A 146 2.07 14.21 3.41
N GLU A 147 2.05 15.52 3.50
CA GLU A 147 0.87 16.36 3.23
C GLU A 147 0.53 16.35 1.73
N GLU A 148 1.52 16.57 0.87
CA GLU A 148 1.37 16.59 -0.58
C GLU A 148 0.88 15.25 -1.15
N ALA A 149 1.31 14.12 -0.59
CA ALA A 149 0.94 12.79 -1.06
C ALA A 149 -0.56 12.47 -0.97
N SER A 150 -1.33 13.29 -0.28
CA SER A 150 -2.78 13.11 -0.10
C SER A 150 -3.61 13.95 -1.06
N VAL A 151 -2.96 14.82 -1.80
CA VAL A 151 -3.59 15.62 -2.85
C VAL A 151 -3.98 14.64 -3.96
N GLY A 152 -5.26 14.61 -4.32
CA GLY A 152 -5.79 13.67 -5.32
C GLY A 152 -6.38 12.37 -4.77
N LEU A 153 -6.39 12.19 -3.43
CA LEU A 153 -7.14 11.08 -2.82
C LEU A 153 -8.62 11.44 -2.74
N ASN A 154 -9.36 11.24 -3.83
CA ASN A 154 -10.79 11.46 -3.91
C ASN A 154 -11.50 10.25 -4.56
N GLY A 155 -12.83 10.27 -4.56
CA GLY A 155 -13.62 9.21 -5.18
C GLY A 155 -13.40 9.12 -6.68
N GLU A 156 -13.34 10.26 -7.36
CA GLU A 156 -13.20 10.35 -8.82
C GLU A 156 -11.94 9.61 -9.32
N THR A 157 -10.79 9.75 -8.65
CA THR A 157 -9.56 9.07 -9.04
C THR A 157 -9.68 7.54 -8.95
N PHE A 158 -10.44 7.03 -7.98
CA PHE A 158 -10.73 5.60 -7.91
C PHE A 158 -11.71 5.18 -9.01
N ASP A 159 -12.72 5.96 -9.29
CA ASP A 159 -13.74 5.65 -10.29
C ASP A 159 -13.13 5.64 -11.69
N GLU A 160 -12.28 6.60 -12.05
CA GLU A 160 -11.51 6.61 -13.29
C GLU A 160 -10.63 5.36 -13.44
N GLN A 161 -9.97 4.93 -12.37
CA GLN A 161 -9.15 3.71 -12.39
C GLN A 161 -10.03 2.47 -12.56
N ILE A 162 -11.16 2.40 -11.90
CA ILE A 162 -12.12 1.29 -12.00
C ILE A 162 -12.65 1.21 -13.43
N GLU A 163 -13.10 2.33 -14.01
CA GLU A 163 -13.56 2.39 -15.39
C GLU A 163 -12.48 1.94 -16.38
N SER A 164 -11.25 2.41 -16.19
CA SER A 164 -10.10 2.00 -17.00
C SER A 164 -9.87 0.48 -16.92
N LEU A 165 -9.96 -0.11 -15.73
CA LEU A 165 -9.82 -1.55 -15.54
C LEU A 165 -10.99 -2.33 -16.12
N GLN A 166 -12.23 -1.83 -15.96
CA GLN A 166 -13.42 -2.43 -16.55
C GLN A 166 -13.35 -2.44 -18.08
N SER A 167 -12.82 -1.39 -18.68
CA SER A 167 -12.63 -1.31 -20.14
C SER A 167 -11.67 -2.38 -20.67
N LEU A 168 -10.77 -2.89 -19.82
CA LEU A 168 -9.82 -3.94 -20.17
C LEU A 168 -10.42 -5.37 -20.03
N VAL A 169 -11.57 -5.50 -19.36
CA VAL A 169 -12.24 -6.79 -19.19
C VAL A 169 -12.64 -7.36 -20.54
N GLY A 170 -12.26 -8.60 -20.81
CA GLY A 170 -12.52 -9.27 -22.08
C GLY A 170 -11.51 -8.98 -23.20
N HIS A 171 -10.61 -8.03 -23.02
CA HIS A 171 -9.51 -7.80 -23.97
C HIS A 171 -8.46 -8.91 -23.84
N ARG A 172 -8.06 -9.48 -24.98
CA ARG A 172 -6.97 -10.45 -25.05
C ARG A 172 -5.71 -9.76 -25.49
N ILE A 173 -4.70 -9.79 -24.66
CA ILE A 173 -3.38 -9.26 -25.02
C ILE A 173 -2.47 -10.46 -25.33
N HIS A 174 -1.82 -10.45 -26.49
CA HIS A 174 -0.83 -11.45 -26.81
C HIS A 174 0.35 -11.35 -25.83
N PHE A 175 0.86 -12.50 -25.37
CA PHE A 175 1.89 -12.55 -24.33
C PHE A 175 3.15 -11.76 -24.71
N SER A 176 3.56 -11.77 -26.00
CA SER A 176 4.69 -10.98 -26.48
C SER A 176 4.48 -9.47 -26.29
N LYS A 177 3.24 -8.98 -26.55
CA LYS A 177 2.90 -7.56 -26.37
C LYS A 177 2.84 -7.19 -24.89
N LEU A 178 2.32 -8.09 -24.04
CA LEU A 178 2.33 -7.91 -22.59
C LEU A 178 3.78 -7.86 -22.07
N ARG A 179 4.65 -8.74 -22.56
CA ARG A 179 6.08 -8.73 -22.27
C ARG A 179 6.72 -7.41 -22.68
N GLN A 180 6.43 -6.90 -23.85
CA GLN A 180 6.95 -5.62 -24.36
C GLN A 180 6.48 -4.45 -23.48
N ILE A 181 5.22 -4.41 -23.06
CA ILE A 181 4.68 -3.39 -22.15
C ILE A 181 5.42 -3.41 -20.80
N ILE A 182 5.68 -4.59 -20.25
CA ILE A 182 6.30 -4.75 -18.91
C ILE A 182 7.80 -4.48 -18.95
N LEU A 183 8.48 -4.90 -20.00
CA LEU A 183 9.94 -4.88 -20.11
C LEU A 183 10.47 -3.70 -20.95
N GLY A 184 9.58 -3.03 -21.69
CA GLY A 184 9.95 -2.03 -22.69
C GLY A 184 10.54 -2.66 -23.96
N ASP A 185 10.89 -1.81 -24.94
CA ASP A 185 11.42 -2.22 -26.26
C ASP A 185 12.90 -2.64 -26.24
N LYS A 186 13.47 -2.92 -25.08
CA LYS A 186 14.87 -3.35 -24.99
C LYS A 186 15.01 -4.81 -25.38
N GLU A 187 15.77 -5.08 -26.42
CA GLU A 187 16.12 -6.43 -26.89
C GLU A 187 16.89 -7.21 -25.81
N GLU A 188 17.68 -6.55 -24.99
CA GLU A 188 18.36 -7.14 -23.85
C GLU A 188 17.58 -6.85 -22.55
N ILE A 189 17.11 -7.91 -21.93
CA ILE A 189 16.42 -7.85 -20.64
C ILE A 189 17.49 -7.79 -19.53
N PRO A 190 17.67 -6.66 -18.82
CA PRO A 190 18.58 -6.62 -17.69
C PRO A 190 18.17 -7.65 -16.63
N GLN A 191 19.13 -8.30 -15.97
CA GLN A 191 18.86 -9.34 -14.95
C GLN A 191 17.87 -8.92 -13.86
N ILE A 192 17.79 -7.63 -13.55
CA ILE A 192 16.82 -7.05 -12.59
C ILE A 192 15.37 -7.24 -13.06
N ASN A 193 15.12 -7.29 -14.36
CA ASN A 193 13.78 -7.44 -14.92
C ASN A 193 13.29 -8.90 -14.93
N HIS A 194 14.20 -9.89 -14.90
CA HIS A 194 13.81 -11.30 -14.78
C HIS A 194 13.07 -11.58 -13.48
N ARG A 195 13.52 -11.03 -12.34
CA ARG A 195 12.82 -11.20 -11.06
C ARG A 195 11.42 -10.56 -11.07
N LYS A 196 11.27 -9.39 -11.68
CA LYS A 196 9.94 -8.74 -11.82
C LYS A 196 9.05 -9.53 -12.76
N PHE A 197 9.61 -10.05 -13.84
CA PHE A 197 8.89 -10.86 -14.80
C PHE A 197 8.48 -12.22 -14.20
N ASP A 198 9.35 -12.87 -13.44
CA ASP A 198 9.03 -14.12 -12.75
C ASP A 198 7.98 -13.91 -11.64
N ALA A 199 8.05 -12.80 -10.91
CA ALA A 199 7.02 -12.42 -9.94
C ALA A 199 5.68 -12.16 -10.61
N PHE A 200 5.67 -11.48 -11.76
CA PHE A 200 4.48 -11.26 -12.58
C PHE A 200 3.95 -12.57 -13.17
N LYS A 201 4.81 -13.39 -13.77
CA LYS A 201 4.45 -14.71 -14.31
C LYS A 201 3.85 -15.63 -13.26
N ASN A 202 4.38 -15.58 -12.04
CA ASN A 202 3.84 -16.32 -10.91
C ASN A 202 2.49 -15.76 -10.45
N SER A 203 2.32 -14.43 -10.39
CA SER A 203 1.03 -13.81 -10.06
C SER A 203 -0.04 -14.11 -11.12
N VAL A 204 0.28 -14.09 -12.40
CA VAL A 204 -0.63 -14.47 -13.49
C VAL A 204 -0.98 -15.96 -13.44
N ARG A 205 -0.05 -16.85 -13.05
CA ARG A 205 -0.36 -18.28 -12.85
C ARG A 205 -1.33 -18.49 -11.70
N TYR A 206 -1.22 -17.76 -10.61
CA TYR A 206 -2.18 -17.81 -9.50
C TYR A 206 -3.55 -17.27 -9.92
N ALA A 207 -3.60 -16.18 -10.70
CA ALA A 207 -4.83 -15.65 -11.26
C ALA A 207 -5.54 -16.63 -12.21
N SER A 208 -4.77 -17.31 -13.07
CA SER A 208 -5.34 -18.25 -14.06
C SER A 208 -5.90 -19.53 -13.44
N SER A 209 -5.44 -19.93 -12.24
CA SER A 209 -6.00 -21.11 -11.56
C SER A 209 -7.36 -20.85 -10.96
N ASP A 210 -7.62 -19.63 -10.48
CA ASP A 210 -8.88 -19.30 -9.81
C ASP A 210 -9.91 -18.61 -10.73
N ALA A 211 -9.45 -17.85 -11.72
CA ALA A 211 -10.31 -17.04 -12.58
C ALA A 211 -10.70 -17.69 -13.92
N LYS A 212 -10.43 -18.99 -14.15
CA LYS A 212 -10.66 -19.69 -15.45
C LYS A 212 -10.07 -18.97 -16.67
N ILE A 213 -9.03 -18.17 -16.51
CA ILE A 213 -8.28 -17.61 -17.62
C ILE A 213 -7.37 -18.73 -18.13
N THR A 214 -7.87 -19.55 -19.04
CA THR A 214 -7.09 -20.59 -19.70
C THR A 214 -6.13 -19.90 -20.66
N LEU A 215 -4.90 -19.65 -20.23
CA LEU A 215 -3.80 -19.43 -21.17
C LEU A 215 -3.59 -20.77 -21.89
N THR A 216 -3.81 -20.82 -23.18
CA THR A 216 -3.59 -22.04 -23.95
C THR A 216 -2.11 -22.44 -23.92
N ALA A 217 -1.83 -23.75 -24.00
CA ALA A 217 -0.46 -24.29 -23.92
C ALA A 217 0.51 -23.66 -24.94
N ASP A 218 0.01 -23.14 -26.05
CA ASP A 218 0.79 -22.46 -27.09
C ASP A 218 1.29 -21.07 -26.66
N GLN A 219 0.66 -20.45 -25.67
CA GLN A 219 1.11 -19.17 -25.10
C GLN A 219 2.27 -19.33 -24.11
N HIS A 220 2.62 -20.57 -23.75
CA HIS A 220 3.75 -20.88 -22.86
C HIS A 220 5.04 -21.21 -23.61
N LYS A 221 5.02 -21.40 -24.93
CA LYS A 221 6.18 -21.81 -25.75
C LYS A 221 6.81 -20.71 -26.57
N GLN A 222 6.28 -19.51 -26.51
CA GLN A 222 6.86 -18.30 -27.12
C GLN A 222 7.23 -17.33 -26.00
#